data_91acd508f49eb292c9f5e25502746591
#
_entry.id   91acd508f49eb292c9f5e25502746591
#
_cell.length_a   1.000
_cell.length_b   1.000
_cell.length_c   1.000
_cell.angle_alpha   90.00
_cell.angle_beta   90.00
_cell.angle_gamma   90.00
#
_symmetry.space_group_name_H-M   'P 1'
#
loop_
_entity.id
_entity.type
_entity.pdbx_description
1 polymer ?
#
loop_
_entity_poly.entity_id
_entity_poly.type
_entity_poly.pdbx_seq_one_letter_code
_entity_poly.pdbx_strand_id
1 'polypeptide(L)'
;DAGESSFDIAVKHLYKVVVDCLLHLRSRYDIQARISNRMAEAEILFRCGLLQAATEELSRAKKLAGQYEMTALLMLIRQTELRYLSAGDFQGMSEKQLVEKQMKVNETFKHLRSANQHMQLYDILKYRALYRSKVRSEQECQSLTDLVLSELHLIANNTYNGFEVDKLHQLFQSTYFLQSGNYKAAIRIYQQLLELFDHNPGRMLNPPLHYLDAVLGVLDSLLSAGLYDEMPFFIAKLHRLTESDYPQEFVRKVLAYIYIYDSFRLINCGAFADAQELYKLHEETLFRKLSQQKLAGANKPCCSLQRWKAMRFRTLPSVCWKIRWKFLPIPPPVSAKKFIS
;
A
#
# COMPACT_ATOMS: atom_id res chain seq x y z
N ASP A 1 6.39 -9.00 45.10
CA ASP A 1 5.63 -7.87 44.47
C ASP A 1 6.50 -6.63 44.13
N ALA A 2 7.56 -6.34 44.90
CA ALA A 2 8.47 -5.23 44.60
C ALA A 2 9.39 -5.49 43.37
N GLY A 3 9.70 -6.72 43.08
CA GLY A 3 10.54 -7.14 41.94
C GLY A 3 9.84 -7.00 40.58
N GLU A 4 8.56 -7.31 40.50
CA GLU A 4 7.76 -7.17 39.24
C GLU A 4 7.61 -5.69 38.86
N SER A 5 7.36 -4.82 39.81
CA SER A 5 7.26 -3.36 39.56
C SER A 5 8.57 -2.76 39.03
N SER A 6 9.72 -3.21 39.52
CA SER A 6 11.05 -2.74 39.07
C SER A 6 11.36 -3.24 37.67
N PHE A 7 10.99 -4.50 37.33
CA PHE A 7 11.16 -5.10 36.02
C PHE A 7 10.28 -4.38 34.96
N ASP A 8 9.04 -4.12 35.27
CA ASP A 8 8.12 -3.39 34.40
C ASP A 8 8.60 -1.98 34.06
N ILE A 9 9.18 -1.28 35.08
CA ILE A 9 9.77 0.04 34.86
C ILE A 9 10.99 -0.06 33.94
N ALA A 10 11.86 -1.05 34.11
CA ALA A 10 13.03 -1.27 33.27
C ALA A 10 12.62 -1.59 31.81
N VAL A 11 11.61 -2.44 31.63
CA VAL A 11 11.07 -2.77 30.31
C VAL A 11 10.48 -1.54 29.61
N LYS A 12 9.70 -0.71 30.32
CA LYS A 12 9.16 0.54 29.78
C LYS A 12 10.27 1.53 29.40
N HIS A 13 11.30 1.63 30.21
CA HIS A 13 12.45 2.49 29.92
C HIS A 13 13.21 2.00 28.68
N LEU A 14 13.53 0.70 28.62
CA LEU A 14 14.18 0.09 27.45
C LEU A 14 13.35 0.29 26.18
N TYR A 15 12.04 0.06 26.24
CA TYR A 15 11.13 0.32 25.12
C TYR A 15 11.25 1.77 24.62
N LYS A 16 11.24 2.74 25.55
CA LYS A 16 11.37 4.15 25.19
C LYS A 16 12.70 4.45 24.51
N VAL A 17 13.81 3.97 25.07
CA VAL A 17 15.15 4.14 24.49
C VAL A 17 15.23 3.52 23.09
N VAL A 18 14.70 2.31 22.88
CA VAL A 18 14.67 1.66 21.57
C VAL A 18 13.85 2.48 20.58
N VAL A 19 12.66 2.96 20.98
CA VAL A 19 11.83 3.79 20.10
C VAL A 19 12.53 5.09 19.74
N ASP A 20 13.18 5.76 20.68
CA ASP A 20 13.93 6.99 20.44
C ASP A 20 15.10 6.75 19.45
N CYS A 21 15.85 5.66 19.61
CA CYS A 21 16.89 5.26 18.66
C CYS A 21 16.32 5.00 17.25
N LEU A 22 15.20 4.29 17.16
CA LEU A 22 14.53 4.01 15.88
C LEU A 22 14.02 5.29 15.21
N LEU A 23 13.49 6.25 15.97
CA LEU A 23 13.07 7.56 15.45
C LEU A 23 14.26 8.34 14.87
N HIS A 24 15.41 8.32 15.54
CA HIS A 24 16.63 8.96 15.04
C HIS A 24 17.15 8.31 13.75
N LEU A 25 17.16 6.98 13.69
CA LEU A 25 17.54 6.23 12.48
C LEU A 25 16.58 6.50 11.32
N ARG A 26 15.28 6.51 11.58
CA ARG A 26 14.24 6.76 10.56
C ARG A 26 14.43 8.11 9.87
N SER A 27 14.83 9.14 10.61
CA SER A 27 15.02 10.48 10.04
C SER A 27 16.06 10.57 8.92
N ARG A 28 16.96 9.59 8.82
CA ARG A 28 18.00 9.54 7.78
C ARG A 28 17.45 9.08 6.41
N TYR A 29 16.46 8.20 6.40
CA TYR A 29 15.96 7.52 5.20
C TYR A 29 14.54 7.92 4.81
N ASP A 30 13.74 8.41 5.75
CA ASP A 30 12.33 8.75 5.54
C ASP A 30 12.16 10.26 5.33
N ILE A 31 11.76 10.64 4.11
CA ILE A 31 11.52 12.04 3.75
C ILE A 31 10.43 12.67 4.63
N GLN A 32 9.37 11.92 4.96
CA GLN A 32 8.31 12.39 5.81
C GLN A 32 8.83 12.72 7.22
N ALA A 33 9.67 11.85 7.79
CA ALA A 33 10.30 12.10 9.07
C ALA A 33 11.23 13.31 9.02
N ARG A 34 12.00 13.49 7.95
CA ARG A 34 12.87 14.68 7.76
C ARG A 34 12.08 15.98 7.72
N ILE A 35 10.95 15.99 7.02
CA ILE A 35 10.08 17.18 6.97
C ILE A 35 9.48 17.45 8.35
N SER A 36 8.99 16.41 9.04
CA SER A 36 8.41 16.54 10.39
C SER A 36 9.41 17.06 11.42
N ASN A 37 10.66 16.58 11.35
CA ASN A 37 11.73 17.06 12.25
C ASN A 37 12.04 18.55 12.02
N ARG A 38 12.14 18.99 10.75
CA ARG A 38 12.32 20.43 10.44
C ARG A 38 11.16 21.28 10.95
N MET A 39 9.93 20.78 10.88
CA MET A 39 8.79 21.48 11.45
C MET A 39 8.87 21.58 12.97
N ALA A 40 9.32 20.52 13.65
CA ALA A 40 9.54 20.54 15.11
C ALA A 40 10.68 21.49 15.49
N GLU A 41 11.78 21.51 14.74
CA GLU A 41 12.87 22.47 14.89
C GLU A 41 12.37 23.92 14.74
N ALA A 42 11.58 24.19 13.70
CA ALA A 42 10.98 25.50 13.49
C ALA A 42 10.08 25.93 14.66
N GLU A 43 9.31 25.00 15.23
CA GLU A 43 8.45 25.30 16.38
C GLU A 43 9.26 25.63 17.63
N ILE A 44 10.35 24.92 17.89
CA ILE A 44 11.26 25.20 19.02
C ILE A 44 11.88 26.59 18.85
N LEU A 45 12.42 26.89 17.66
CA LEU A 45 13.00 28.21 17.36
C LEU A 45 11.99 29.35 17.53
N PHE A 46 10.76 29.13 17.07
CA PHE A 46 9.68 30.08 17.24
C PHE A 46 9.37 30.37 18.72
N ARG A 47 9.29 29.32 19.55
CA ARG A 47 9.09 29.46 21.01
C ARG A 47 10.23 30.16 21.71
N CYS A 48 11.45 30.05 21.17
CA CYS A 48 12.62 30.78 21.66
C CYS A 48 12.68 32.26 21.16
N GLY A 49 11.69 32.73 20.42
CA GLY A 49 11.67 34.09 19.86
C GLY A 49 12.54 34.28 18.62
N LEU A 50 13.12 33.22 18.07
CA LEU A 50 13.99 33.23 16.89
C LEU A 50 13.17 33.10 15.60
N LEU A 51 12.32 34.07 15.32
CA LEU A 51 11.34 34.05 14.23
C LEU A 51 11.99 33.83 12.86
N GLN A 52 13.12 34.50 12.58
CA GLN A 52 13.80 34.37 11.28
C GLN A 52 14.29 32.95 11.06
N ALA A 53 14.98 32.36 12.02
CA ALA A 53 15.47 30.98 11.94
C ALA A 53 14.30 29.97 11.80
N ALA A 54 13.21 30.19 12.54
CA ALA A 54 12.01 29.37 12.43
C ALA A 54 11.40 29.40 11.02
N THR A 55 11.33 30.59 10.39
CA THR A 55 10.80 30.73 9.02
C THR A 55 11.73 30.13 7.97
N GLU A 56 13.05 30.15 8.18
CA GLU A 56 14.01 29.47 7.32
C GLU A 56 13.83 27.94 7.35
N GLU A 57 13.68 27.34 8.52
CA GLU A 57 13.44 25.89 8.63
C GLU A 57 12.08 25.47 8.03
N LEU A 58 11.02 26.28 8.20
CA LEU A 58 9.75 26.05 7.51
C LEU A 58 9.91 26.16 6.00
N SER A 59 10.73 27.09 5.50
CA SER A 59 10.99 27.23 4.05
C SER A 59 11.71 26.00 3.49
N ARG A 60 12.69 25.45 4.24
CA ARG A 60 13.38 24.20 3.90
C ARG A 60 12.43 23.01 3.89
N ALA A 61 11.58 22.90 4.94
CA ALA A 61 10.52 21.88 5.01
C ALA A 61 9.54 21.99 3.83
N LYS A 62 9.10 23.20 3.50
CA LYS A 62 8.20 23.50 2.38
C LYS A 62 8.78 23.08 1.03
N LYS A 63 10.07 23.34 0.79
CA LYS A 63 10.76 22.94 -0.44
C LYS A 63 10.78 21.42 -0.58
N LEU A 64 11.11 20.68 0.50
CA LEU A 64 11.09 19.22 0.49
C LEU A 64 9.67 18.69 0.26
N ALA A 65 8.68 19.19 1.01
CA ALA A 65 7.28 18.75 0.86
C ALA A 65 6.75 18.98 -0.56
N GLY A 66 7.13 20.09 -1.21
CA GLY A 66 6.79 20.36 -2.60
C GLY A 66 7.49 19.42 -3.59
N GLN A 67 8.79 19.18 -3.39
CA GLN A 67 9.60 18.29 -4.25
C GLN A 67 9.06 16.85 -4.28
N TYR A 68 8.60 16.36 -3.14
CA TYR A 68 8.08 14.99 -3.00
C TYR A 68 6.55 14.91 -3.05
N GLU A 69 5.86 15.99 -3.41
CA GLU A 69 4.38 16.11 -3.48
C GLU A 69 3.66 15.65 -2.19
N MET A 70 4.28 15.87 -1.03
CA MET A 70 3.66 15.56 0.26
C MET A 70 2.62 16.64 0.63
N THR A 71 1.50 16.64 -0.07
CA THR A 71 0.49 17.72 -0.05
C THR A 71 -0.07 17.97 1.35
N ALA A 72 -0.26 16.92 2.16
CA ALA A 72 -0.75 17.07 3.54
C ALA A 72 0.25 17.81 4.44
N LEU A 73 1.55 17.48 4.36
CA LEU A 73 2.60 18.18 5.07
C LEU A 73 2.80 19.61 4.54
N LEU A 74 2.72 19.79 3.23
CA LEU A 74 2.80 21.12 2.60
C LEU A 74 1.66 22.03 3.10
N MET A 75 0.45 21.49 3.26
CA MET A 75 -0.69 22.21 3.82
C MET A 75 -0.40 22.64 5.26
N LEU A 76 0.07 21.74 6.10
CA LEU A 76 0.40 22.01 7.50
C LEU A 76 1.53 23.04 7.62
N ILE A 77 2.56 22.97 6.79
CA ILE A 77 3.67 23.94 6.77
C ILE A 77 3.16 25.32 6.39
N ARG A 78 2.33 25.45 5.34
CA ARG A 78 1.77 26.73 4.90
C ARG A 78 0.87 27.37 5.97
N GLN A 79 0.07 26.57 6.67
CA GLN A 79 -0.73 27.06 7.78
C GLN A 79 0.15 27.53 8.97
N THR A 80 1.23 26.79 9.28
CA THR A 80 2.18 27.18 10.32
C THR A 80 2.92 28.47 9.95
N GLU A 81 3.30 28.62 8.67
CA GLU A 81 3.91 29.85 8.16
C GLU A 81 2.99 31.07 8.38
N LEU A 82 1.70 30.96 8.04
CA LEU A 82 0.74 32.03 8.29
C LEU A 82 0.55 32.34 9.77
N ARG A 83 0.54 31.30 10.63
CA ARG A 83 0.46 31.47 12.09
C ARG A 83 1.66 32.25 12.65
N TYR A 84 2.88 31.94 12.18
CA TYR A 84 4.09 32.67 12.61
C TYR A 84 4.10 34.12 12.13
N LEU A 85 3.65 34.35 10.90
CA LEU A 85 3.50 35.72 10.37
C LEU A 85 2.49 36.53 11.15
N SER A 86 1.35 35.92 11.51
CA SER A 86 0.33 36.58 12.35
C SER A 86 0.86 36.91 13.74
N ALA A 87 1.64 35.99 14.35
CA ALA A 87 2.24 36.25 15.69
C ALA A 87 3.31 37.35 15.68
N GLY A 88 3.90 37.65 14.51
CA GLY A 88 4.82 38.76 14.30
C GLY A 88 4.13 40.01 13.69
N ASP A 89 2.81 40.13 13.83
CA ASP A 89 2.01 41.29 13.33
C ASP A 89 2.27 41.59 11.85
N PHE A 90 2.57 40.56 11.04
CA PHE A 90 2.86 40.65 9.61
C PHE A 90 3.97 41.66 9.25
N GLN A 91 4.94 41.88 10.14
CA GLN A 91 6.02 42.83 9.92
C GLN A 91 6.75 42.57 8.59
N GLY A 92 6.95 43.64 7.81
CA GLY A 92 7.64 43.59 6.52
C GLY A 92 6.85 42.92 5.36
N MET A 93 5.55 42.63 5.56
CA MET A 93 4.69 42.03 4.56
C MET A 93 3.68 43.04 4.00
N SER A 94 3.50 43.01 2.67
CA SER A 94 2.39 43.72 2.03
C SER A 94 1.11 42.91 2.02
N GLU A 95 -0.05 43.55 1.97
CA GLU A 95 -1.35 42.92 1.82
C GLU A 95 -1.39 41.95 0.63
N LYS A 96 -0.83 42.38 -0.50
CA LYS A 96 -0.73 41.54 -1.72
C LYS A 96 0.02 40.21 -1.46
N GLN A 97 1.13 40.25 -0.74
CA GLN A 97 1.90 39.04 -0.39
C GLN A 97 1.12 38.14 0.56
N LEU A 98 0.37 38.71 1.51
CA LEU A 98 -0.47 37.95 2.41
C LEU A 98 -1.58 37.21 1.64
N VAL A 99 -2.28 37.94 0.76
CA VAL A 99 -3.32 37.34 -0.10
C VAL A 99 -2.76 36.22 -0.97
N GLU A 100 -1.58 36.40 -1.57
CA GLU A 100 -0.92 35.35 -2.37
C GLU A 100 -0.62 34.12 -1.54
N LYS A 101 -0.13 34.24 -0.28
CA LYS A 101 0.10 33.12 0.60
C LYS A 101 -1.19 32.39 0.95
N GLN A 102 -2.27 33.10 1.23
CA GLN A 102 -3.58 32.52 1.51
C GLN A 102 -4.15 31.78 0.28
N MET A 103 -3.97 32.34 -0.92
CA MET A 103 -4.35 31.67 -2.16
C MET A 103 -3.60 30.34 -2.34
N LYS A 104 -2.29 30.32 -2.08
CA LYS A 104 -1.48 29.06 -2.10
C LYS A 104 -1.94 28.03 -1.09
N VAL A 105 -2.43 28.44 0.08
CA VAL A 105 -3.05 27.52 1.07
C VAL A 105 -4.32 26.91 0.47
N ASN A 106 -5.20 27.73 -0.10
CA ASN A 106 -6.44 27.27 -0.71
C ASN A 106 -6.20 26.31 -1.90
N GLU A 107 -5.22 26.60 -2.74
CA GLU A 107 -4.80 25.70 -3.81
C GLU A 107 -4.34 24.34 -3.25
N THR A 108 -3.48 24.34 -2.23
CA THR A 108 -3.02 23.11 -1.59
C THR A 108 -4.18 22.30 -1.01
N PHE A 109 -5.14 22.98 -0.41
CA PHE A 109 -6.34 22.34 0.13
C PHE A 109 -7.17 21.66 -0.98
N LYS A 110 -7.33 22.33 -2.12
CA LYS A 110 -8.03 21.75 -3.28
C LYS A 110 -7.32 20.50 -3.80
N HIS A 111 -5.98 20.52 -3.92
CA HIS A 111 -5.18 19.35 -4.29
C HIS A 111 -5.35 18.19 -3.31
N LEU A 112 -5.24 18.49 -2.01
CA LEU A 112 -5.40 17.49 -0.96
C LEU A 112 -6.81 16.86 -1.00
N ARG A 113 -7.84 17.68 -1.18
CA ARG A 113 -9.23 17.24 -1.31
C ARG A 113 -9.40 16.32 -2.52
N SER A 114 -8.88 16.70 -3.68
CA SER A 114 -8.93 15.88 -4.88
C SER A 114 -8.27 14.53 -4.69
N ALA A 115 -7.03 14.50 -4.21
CA ALA A 115 -6.32 13.25 -3.93
C ALA A 115 -7.09 12.36 -2.93
N ASN A 116 -7.66 12.94 -1.88
CA ASN A 116 -8.45 12.20 -0.89
C ASN A 116 -9.74 11.60 -1.50
N GLN A 117 -10.40 12.30 -2.41
CA GLN A 117 -11.58 11.78 -3.11
C GLN A 117 -11.26 10.56 -3.99
N HIS A 118 -10.16 10.61 -4.75
CA HIS A 118 -9.67 9.47 -5.53
C HIS A 118 -9.26 8.30 -4.61
N MET A 119 -8.60 8.59 -3.47
CA MET A 119 -8.23 7.57 -2.48
C MET A 119 -9.47 6.86 -1.92
N GLN A 120 -10.51 7.60 -1.55
CA GLN A 120 -11.76 7.03 -1.04
C GLN A 120 -12.40 6.07 -2.04
N LEU A 121 -12.47 6.44 -3.32
CA LEU A 121 -13.03 5.57 -4.35
C LEU A 121 -12.17 4.32 -4.55
N TYR A 122 -10.85 4.48 -4.59
CA TYR A 122 -9.93 3.34 -4.68
C TYR A 122 -10.06 2.40 -3.48
N ASP A 123 -10.11 2.92 -2.27
CA ASP A 123 -10.24 2.11 -1.05
C ASP A 123 -11.56 1.33 -1.02
N ILE A 124 -12.67 1.95 -1.44
CA ILE A 124 -13.98 1.27 -1.55
C ILE A 124 -13.89 0.16 -2.60
N LEU A 125 -13.31 0.41 -3.77
CA LEU A 125 -13.14 -0.58 -4.82
C LEU A 125 -12.22 -1.72 -4.36
N LYS A 126 -11.10 -1.40 -3.72
CA LYS A 126 -10.16 -2.37 -3.14
C LYS A 126 -10.83 -3.21 -2.07
N TYR A 127 -11.62 -2.61 -1.18
CA TYR A 127 -12.39 -3.34 -0.17
C TYR A 127 -13.36 -4.33 -0.83
N ARG A 128 -14.09 -3.90 -1.86
CA ARG A 128 -14.99 -4.79 -2.60
C ARG A 128 -14.24 -5.92 -3.28
N ALA A 129 -13.10 -5.64 -3.91
CA ALA A 129 -12.24 -6.64 -4.53
C ALA A 129 -11.70 -7.67 -3.52
N LEU A 130 -11.44 -7.25 -2.28
CA LEU A 130 -10.90 -8.10 -1.22
C LEU A 130 -11.96 -8.98 -0.55
N TYR A 131 -13.16 -8.48 -0.34
CA TYR A 131 -14.15 -9.12 0.53
C TYR A 131 -15.42 -9.57 -0.20
N ARG A 132 -15.67 -9.13 -1.43
CA ARG A 132 -16.74 -9.63 -2.27
C ARG A 132 -16.15 -10.57 -3.33
N SER A 133 -16.94 -11.54 -3.77
CA SER A 133 -16.55 -12.39 -4.91
C SER A 133 -16.49 -11.55 -6.19
N LYS A 134 -15.81 -12.08 -7.22
CA LYS A 134 -15.84 -11.47 -8.57
C LYS A 134 -17.29 -11.18 -8.97
N VAL A 135 -17.52 -10.05 -9.61
CA VAL A 135 -18.82 -9.63 -10.13
C VAL A 135 -19.46 -10.77 -10.93
N ARG A 136 -20.57 -11.29 -10.42
CA ARG A 136 -21.33 -12.40 -11.02
C ARG A 136 -22.82 -12.09 -11.20
N SER A 137 -23.29 -11.01 -10.58
CA SER A 137 -24.67 -10.57 -10.65
C SER A 137 -24.77 -9.18 -11.26
N GLU A 138 -25.92 -8.90 -11.86
CA GLU A 138 -26.23 -7.59 -12.46
C GLU A 138 -26.22 -6.46 -11.42
N GLN A 139 -26.66 -6.74 -10.20
CA GLN A 139 -26.62 -5.78 -9.08
C GLN A 139 -25.16 -5.45 -8.64
N GLU A 140 -24.28 -6.45 -8.64
CA GLU A 140 -22.86 -6.23 -8.37
C GLU A 140 -22.21 -5.41 -9.48
N CYS A 141 -22.61 -5.63 -10.75
CA CYS A 141 -22.18 -4.83 -11.88
C CYS A 141 -22.63 -3.38 -11.76
N GLN A 142 -23.89 -3.12 -11.41
CA GLN A 142 -24.40 -1.78 -11.15
C GLN A 142 -23.62 -1.08 -10.04
N SER A 143 -23.33 -1.76 -8.95
CA SER A 143 -22.58 -1.16 -7.84
C SER A 143 -21.13 -0.79 -8.22
N LEU A 144 -20.52 -1.45 -9.21
CA LEU A 144 -19.24 -1.03 -9.77
C LEU A 144 -19.39 0.15 -10.72
N THR A 145 -20.47 0.18 -11.51
CA THR A 145 -20.78 1.28 -12.43
C THR A 145 -20.93 2.60 -11.67
N ASP A 146 -21.58 2.61 -10.52
CA ASP A 146 -21.72 3.80 -9.66
C ASP A 146 -20.35 4.36 -9.22
N LEU A 147 -19.40 3.49 -8.89
CA LEU A 147 -18.03 3.93 -8.56
C LEU A 147 -17.31 4.51 -9.78
N VAL A 148 -17.47 3.90 -10.95
CA VAL A 148 -16.86 4.40 -12.21
C VAL A 148 -17.44 5.76 -12.58
N LEU A 149 -18.75 5.95 -12.47
CA LEU A 149 -19.39 7.25 -12.73
C LEU A 149 -18.89 8.30 -11.75
N SER A 150 -18.71 7.95 -10.47
CA SER A 150 -18.14 8.85 -9.48
C SER A 150 -16.70 9.23 -9.82
N GLU A 151 -15.87 8.28 -10.26
CA GLU A 151 -14.49 8.54 -10.68
C GLU A 151 -14.44 9.41 -11.94
N LEU A 152 -15.28 9.14 -12.94
CA LEU A 152 -15.38 9.97 -14.15
C LEU A 152 -15.80 11.41 -13.81
N HIS A 153 -16.72 11.58 -12.87
CA HIS A 153 -17.14 12.90 -12.40
C HIS A 153 -15.99 13.65 -11.71
N LEU A 154 -15.17 12.95 -10.91
CA LEU A 154 -13.99 13.55 -10.29
C LEU A 154 -12.98 14.01 -11.35
N ILE A 155 -12.70 13.19 -12.36
CA ILE A 155 -11.76 13.52 -13.43
C ILE A 155 -12.25 14.71 -14.23
N ALA A 156 -13.55 14.72 -14.62
CA ALA A 156 -14.13 15.80 -15.41
C ALA A 156 -14.09 17.16 -14.68
N ASN A 157 -14.18 17.15 -13.34
CA ASN A 157 -14.15 18.35 -12.52
C ASN A 157 -12.77 18.64 -11.92
N ASN A 158 -11.79 17.76 -12.15
CA ASN A 158 -10.46 17.91 -11.57
C ASN A 158 -9.57 18.77 -12.47
N THR A 159 -9.15 19.92 -11.93
CA THR A 159 -8.18 20.83 -12.56
C THR A 159 -6.74 20.56 -12.08
N TYR A 160 -6.54 19.56 -11.21
CA TYR A 160 -5.26 19.31 -10.56
C TYR A 160 -4.69 17.96 -11.01
N ASN A 161 -3.59 18.03 -11.73
CA ASN A 161 -2.80 16.88 -12.15
C ASN A 161 -1.58 16.77 -11.24
N GLY A 162 -1.20 15.57 -10.87
CA GLY A 162 -0.01 15.30 -10.08
C GLY A 162 0.15 13.82 -9.82
N PHE A 163 1.35 13.42 -9.43
CA PHE A 163 1.70 12.01 -9.22
C PHE A 163 0.68 11.25 -8.35
N GLU A 164 0.22 11.88 -7.26
CA GLU A 164 -0.69 11.22 -6.32
C GLU A 164 -2.07 10.94 -6.96
N VAL A 165 -2.62 11.91 -7.69
CA VAL A 165 -3.91 11.76 -8.38
C VAL A 165 -3.80 10.75 -9.52
N ASP A 166 -2.77 10.86 -10.36
CA ASP A 166 -2.53 9.95 -11.49
C ASP A 166 -2.34 8.51 -11.01
N LYS A 167 -1.58 8.32 -9.94
CA LYS A 167 -1.37 7.02 -9.29
C LYS A 167 -2.69 6.41 -8.81
N LEU A 168 -3.50 7.17 -8.09
CA LEU A 168 -4.77 6.69 -7.53
C LEU A 168 -5.79 6.39 -8.63
N HIS A 169 -5.84 7.24 -9.65
CA HIS A 169 -6.67 7.01 -10.82
C HIS A 169 -6.30 5.71 -11.54
N GLN A 170 -5.01 5.49 -11.82
CA GLN A 170 -4.55 4.26 -12.48
C GLN A 170 -4.76 3.03 -11.60
N LEU A 171 -4.57 3.13 -10.26
CA LEU A 171 -4.91 2.06 -9.31
C LEU A 171 -6.41 1.71 -9.37
N PHE A 172 -7.26 2.72 -9.41
CA PHE A 172 -8.70 2.53 -9.53
C PHE A 172 -9.06 1.82 -10.84
N GLN A 173 -8.62 2.37 -11.98
CA GLN A 173 -8.93 1.82 -13.32
C GLN A 173 -8.43 0.37 -13.45
N SER A 174 -7.18 0.11 -13.10
CA SER A 174 -6.59 -1.23 -13.22
C SER A 174 -7.32 -2.25 -12.35
N THR A 175 -7.68 -1.87 -11.11
CA THR A 175 -8.45 -2.72 -10.21
C THR A 175 -9.86 -2.97 -10.76
N TYR A 176 -10.50 -1.96 -11.32
CA TYR A 176 -11.82 -2.10 -11.96
C TYR A 176 -11.76 -3.08 -13.14
N PHE A 177 -10.79 -2.93 -14.06
CA PHE A 177 -10.65 -3.84 -15.20
C PHE A 177 -10.34 -5.27 -14.76
N LEU A 178 -9.56 -5.44 -13.71
CA LEU A 178 -9.30 -6.76 -13.13
C LEU A 178 -10.59 -7.40 -12.57
N GLN A 179 -11.43 -6.62 -11.89
CA GLN A 179 -12.69 -7.12 -11.32
C GLN A 179 -13.74 -7.40 -12.41
N SER A 180 -13.79 -6.59 -13.46
CA SER A 180 -14.71 -6.78 -14.60
C SER A 180 -14.27 -7.91 -15.57
N GLY A 181 -13.07 -8.51 -15.36
CA GLY A 181 -12.53 -9.58 -16.20
C GLY A 181 -11.84 -9.11 -17.49
N ASN A 182 -11.66 -7.80 -17.67
CA ASN A 182 -10.89 -7.26 -18.79
C ASN A 182 -9.39 -7.25 -18.46
N TYR A 183 -8.80 -8.46 -18.44
CA TYR A 183 -7.41 -8.65 -18.02
C TYR A 183 -6.39 -7.94 -18.91
N LYS A 184 -6.64 -7.84 -20.22
CA LYS A 184 -5.73 -7.12 -21.13
C LYS A 184 -5.64 -5.62 -20.80
N ALA A 185 -6.79 -4.99 -20.56
CA ALA A 185 -6.81 -3.59 -20.13
C ALA A 185 -6.17 -3.42 -18.76
N ALA A 186 -6.45 -4.32 -17.79
CA ALA A 186 -5.84 -4.28 -16.47
C ALA A 186 -4.31 -4.36 -16.55
N ILE A 187 -3.74 -5.31 -17.29
CA ILE A 187 -2.29 -5.45 -17.48
C ILE A 187 -1.69 -4.15 -17.99
N ARG A 188 -2.27 -3.58 -19.05
CA ARG A 188 -1.77 -2.34 -19.65
C ARG A 188 -1.72 -1.18 -18.65
N ILE A 189 -2.81 -0.97 -17.92
CA ILE A 189 -2.88 0.14 -16.94
C ILE A 189 -1.93 -0.10 -15.75
N TYR A 190 -1.83 -1.33 -15.25
CA TYR A 190 -0.85 -1.64 -14.20
C TYR A 190 0.61 -1.45 -14.67
N GLN A 191 0.92 -1.77 -15.93
CA GLN A 191 2.26 -1.51 -16.48
C GLN A 191 2.55 -0.01 -16.54
N GLN A 192 1.61 0.81 -17.02
CA GLN A 192 1.74 2.27 -17.01
C GLN A 192 1.93 2.81 -15.59
N LEU A 193 1.20 2.26 -14.62
CA LEU A 193 1.35 2.61 -13.21
C LEU A 193 2.74 2.26 -12.66
N LEU A 194 3.29 1.09 -13.02
CA LEU A 194 4.64 0.71 -12.63
C LEU A 194 5.70 1.63 -13.25
N GLU A 195 5.52 2.02 -14.52
CA GLU A 195 6.37 3.03 -15.16
C GLU A 195 6.29 4.39 -14.44
N LEU A 196 5.09 4.82 -14.03
CA LEU A 196 4.91 6.03 -13.24
C LEU A 196 5.69 5.98 -11.93
N PHE A 197 5.70 4.84 -11.23
CA PHE A 197 6.51 4.63 -10.03
C PHE A 197 8.01 4.61 -10.32
N ASP A 198 8.42 3.89 -11.36
CA ASP A 198 9.83 3.75 -11.74
C ASP A 198 10.45 5.12 -12.14
N HIS A 199 9.64 6.05 -12.70
CA HIS A 199 10.06 7.44 -12.98
C HIS A 199 10.05 8.35 -11.74
N ASN A 200 9.37 7.94 -10.65
CA ASN A 200 9.22 8.76 -9.44
C ASN A 200 9.60 7.99 -8.16
N PRO A 201 10.80 7.40 -8.06
CA PRO A 201 11.15 6.54 -6.92
C PRO A 201 11.13 7.27 -5.59
N GLY A 202 11.47 8.56 -5.55
CA GLY A 202 11.46 9.37 -4.34
C GLY A 202 10.07 9.72 -3.80
N ARG A 203 9.02 9.48 -4.57
CA ARG A 203 7.62 9.76 -4.18
C ARG A 203 6.89 8.55 -3.64
N MET A 204 7.52 7.38 -3.65
CA MET A 204 6.97 6.18 -3.04
C MET A 204 7.02 6.28 -1.51
N LEU A 205 5.91 5.91 -0.86
CA LEU A 205 5.85 5.79 0.60
C LEU A 205 6.70 4.59 1.06
N ASN A 206 7.15 4.63 2.31
CA ASN A 206 7.87 3.53 2.93
C ASN A 206 6.99 2.87 4.02
N PRO A 207 6.59 1.60 3.88
CA PRO A 207 6.84 0.70 2.74
C PRO A 207 5.96 1.01 1.51
N PRO A 208 6.38 0.62 0.27
CA PRO A 208 5.70 0.99 -0.97
C PRO A 208 4.48 0.11 -1.25
N LEU A 209 3.41 0.27 -0.48
CA LEU A 209 2.22 -0.58 -0.54
C LEU A 209 1.49 -0.48 -1.89
N HIS A 210 1.34 0.72 -2.46
CA HIS A 210 0.67 0.89 -3.76
C HIS A 210 1.50 0.30 -4.92
N TYR A 211 2.84 0.36 -4.84
CA TYR A 211 3.70 -0.32 -5.79
C TYR A 211 3.53 -1.85 -5.71
N LEU A 212 3.49 -2.38 -4.49
CA LEU A 212 3.19 -3.80 -4.26
C LEU A 212 1.80 -4.17 -4.82
N ASP A 213 0.77 -3.37 -4.55
CA ASP A 213 -0.58 -3.59 -5.11
C ASP A 213 -0.56 -3.62 -6.65
N ALA A 214 0.21 -2.74 -7.29
CA ALA A 214 0.34 -2.71 -8.75
C ALA A 214 1.02 -3.98 -9.30
N VAL A 215 2.13 -4.42 -8.71
CA VAL A 215 2.82 -5.65 -9.13
C VAL A 215 1.92 -6.87 -8.95
N LEU A 216 1.24 -6.98 -7.81
CA LEU A 216 0.29 -8.07 -7.56
C LEU A 216 -0.89 -8.04 -8.53
N GLY A 217 -1.38 -6.84 -8.88
CA GLY A 217 -2.45 -6.67 -9.85
C GLY A 217 -2.07 -7.14 -11.26
N VAL A 218 -0.82 -6.86 -11.70
CA VAL A 218 -0.30 -7.42 -12.97
C VAL A 218 -0.26 -8.94 -12.89
N LEU A 219 0.35 -9.50 -11.85
CA LEU A 219 0.47 -10.95 -11.68
C LEU A 219 -0.88 -11.64 -11.64
N ASP A 220 -1.85 -11.06 -10.95
CA ASP A 220 -3.23 -11.54 -10.91
C ASP A 220 -3.91 -11.50 -12.29
N SER A 221 -3.63 -10.46 -13.08
CA SER A 221 -4.17 -10.28 -14.42
C SER A 221 -3.54 -11.27 -15.40
N LEU A 222 -2.22 -11.46 -15.36
CA LEU A 222 -1.47 -12.44 -16.14
C LEU A 222 -1.93 -13.87 -15.85
N LEU A 223 -2.03 -14.23 -14.57
CA LEU A 223 -2.53 -15.53 -14.13
C LEU A 223 -3.95 -15.79 -14.62
N SER A 224 -4.82 -14.78 -14.58
CA SER A 224 -6.20 -14.89 -15.03
C SER A 224 -6.32 -14.94 -16.56
N ALA A 225 -5.39 -14.33 -17.29
CA ALA A 225 -5.31 -14.36 -18.75
C ALA A 225 -4.58 -15.61 -19.28
N GLY A 226 -3.93 -16.42 -18.44
CA GLY A 226 -3.14 -17.59 -18.86
C GLY A 226 -1.76 -17.23 -19.44
N LEU A 227 -1.26 -16.02 -19.19
CA LEU A 227 0.04 -15.51 -19.71
C LEU A 227 1.15 -15.79 -18.69
N TYR A 228 1.44 -17.07 -18.46
CA TYR A 228 2.36 -17.50 -17.40
C TYR A 228 3.83 -17.16 -17.69
N ASP A 229 4.20 -17.09 -18.97
CA ASP A 229 5.58 -16.81 -19.42
C ASP A 229 6.02 -15.37 -19.10
N GLU A 230 5.08 -14.44 -18.94
CA GLU A 230 5.37 -13.06 -18.58
C GLU A 230 5.52 -12.84 -17.06
N MET A 231 5.05 -13.78 -16.25
CA MET A 231 5.05 -13.65 -14.78
C MET A 231 6.44 -13.52 -14.16
N PRO A 232 7.51 -14.23 -14.63
CA PRO A 232 8.84 -14.14 -14.03
C PRO A 232 9.40 -12.72 -13.96
N PHE A 233 9.13 -11.89 -14.97
CA PHE A 233 9.55 -10.50 -14.99
C PHE A 233 8.98 -9.69 -13.81
N PHE A 234 7.70 -9.89 -13.48
CA PHE A 234 7.05 -9.18 -12.37
C PHE A 234 7.39 -9.81 -11.02
N ILE A 235 7.62 -11.12 -10.96
CA ILE A 235 8.12 -11.80 -9.75
C ILE A 235 9.52 -11.27 -9.41
N ALA A 236 10.39 -11.02 -10.40
CA ALA A 236 11.68 -10.37 -10.17
C ALA A 236 11.55 -8.95 -9.57
N LYS A 237 10.49 -8.18 -9.93
CA LYS A 237 10.21 -6.90 -9.26
C LYS A 237 9.85 -7.08 -7.78
N LEU A 238 9.16 -8.15 -7.40
CA LEU A 238 8.90 -8.48 -5.99
C LEU A 238 10.19 -8.85 -5.24
N HIS A 239 11.11 -9.58 -5.87
CA HIS A 239 12.40 -9.90 -5.26
C HIS A 239 13.20 -8.64 -4.91
N ARG A 240 13.23 -7.63 -5.78
CA ARG A 240 13.88 -6.35 -5.49
C ARG A 240 13.31 -5.66 -4.25
N LEU A 241 12.01 -5.82 -3.96
CA LEU A 241 11.41 -5.30 -2.73
C LEU A 241 11.90 -6.03 -1.47
N THR A 242 12.39 -7.27 -1.58
CA THR A 242 12.93 -8.02 -0.44
C THR A 242 14.38 -7.67 -0.13
N GLU A 243 15.11 -7.11 -1.08
CA GLU A 243 16.50 -6.69 -0.95
C GLU A 243 16.64 -5.28 -0.32
N SER A 244 15.54 -4.54 -0.25
CA SER A 244 15.51 -3.19 0.30
C SER A 244 15.34 -3.19 1.82
N ASP A 245 15.79 -2.12 2.49
CA ASP A 245 15.68 -1.94 3.94
C ASP A 245 14.24 -1.54 4.37
N TYR A 246 13.30 -2.45 4.10
CA TYR A 246 11.90 -2.31 4.52
C TYR A 246 11.62 -3.06 5.83
N PRO A 247 10.51 -2.72 6.54
CA PRO A 247 10.11 -3.45 7.74
C PRO A 247 9.99 -4.95 7.48
N GLN A 248 10.51 -5.78 8.40
CA GLN A 248 10.56 -7.23 8.28
C GLN A 248 9.19 -7.87 8.00
N GLU A 249 8.12 -7.27 8.50
CA GLU A 249 6.76 -7.73 8.23
C GLU A 249 6.34 -7.51 6.77
N PHE A 250 6.73 -6.38 6.19
CA PHE A 250 6.51 -6.11 4.77
C PHE A 250 7.32 -7.09 3.91
N VAL A 251 8.60 -7.30 4.21
CA VAL A 251 9.46 -8.25 3.48
C VAL A 251 8.89 -9.67 3.55
N ARG A 252 8.45 -10.12 4.73
CA ARG A 252 7.80 -11.44 4.88
C ARG A 252 6.52 -11.57 4.05
N LYS A 253 5.73 -10.49 3.98
CA LYS A 253 4.52 -10.45 3.15
C LYS A 253 4.87 -10.57 1.66
N VAL A 254 5.89 -9.85 1.20
CA VAL A 254 6.37 -9.90 -0.20
C VAL A 254 6.88 -11.32 -0.54
N LEU A 255 7.71 -11.91 0.33
CA LEU A 255 8.19 -13.29 0.16
C LEU A 255 7.04 -14.30 0.03
N ALA A 256 5.99 -14.15 0.84
CA ALA A 256 4.82 -15.00 0.73
C ALA A 256 4.12 -14.86 -0.63
N TYR A 257 4.05 -13.64 -1.19
CA TYR A 257 3.48 -13.43 -2.53
C TYR A 257 4.36 -14.02 -3.64
N ILE A 258 5.67 -13.82 -3.59
CA ILE A 258 6.61 -14.43 -4.54
C ILE A 258 6.35 -15.93 -4.61
N TYR A 259 6.33 -16.56 -3.46
CA TYR A 259 6.13 -17.98 -3.34
C TYR A 259 4.75 -18.43 -3.90
N ILE A 260 3.68 -17.71 -3.59
CA ILE A 260 2.34 -18.02 -4.07
C ILE A 260 2.28 -17.94 -5.60
N TYR A 261 2.81 -16.86 -6.20
CA TYR A 261 2.74 -16.68 -7.65
C TYR A 261 3.66 -17.62 -8.42
N ASP A 262 4.85 -17.95 -7.90
CA ASP A 262 5.71 -18.97 -8.50
C ASP A 262 5.06 -20.36 -8.45
N SER A 263 4.47 -20.73 -7.31
CA SER A 263 3.72 -21.99 -7.23
C SER A 263 2.56 -22.04 -8.24
N PHE A 264 1.80 -20.96 -8.39
CA PHE A 264 0.73 -20.91 -9.38
C PHE A 264 1.25 -21.03 -10.81
N ARG A 265 2.34 -20.33 -11.13
CA ARG A 265 2.98 -20.41 -12.44
C ARG A 265 3.42 -21.83 -12.75
N LEU A 266 4.19 -22.45 -11.86
CA LEU A 266 4.69 -23.82 -12.03
C LEU A 266 3.56 -24.85 -12.21
N ILE A 267 2.51 -24.74 -11.38
CA ILE A 267 1.34 -25.65 -11.48
C ILE A 267 0.63 -25.46 -12.83
N ASN A 268 0.42 -24.24 -13.29
CA ASN A 268 -0.29 -24.00 -14.55
C ASN A 268 0.57 -24.28 -15.79
N CYS A 269 1.91 -24.24 -15.67
CA CYS A 269 2.84 -24.70 -16.70
C CYS A 269 3.04 -26.24 -16.70
N GLY A 270 2.43 -26.97 -15.76
CA GLY A 270 2.59 -28.43 -15.66
C GLY A 270 3.88 -28.90 -14.94
N ALA A 271 4.69 -27.97 -14.42
CA ALA A 271 5.93 -28.28 -13.71
C ALA A 271 5.66 -28.68 -12.24
N PHE A 272 4.95 -29.80 -12.06
CA PHE A 272 4.46 -30.23 -10.72
C PHE A 272 5.59 -30.65 -9.77
N ALA A 273 6.68 -31.22 -10.31
CA ALA A 273 7.83 -31.62 -9.50
C ALA A 273 8.49 -30.40 -8.85
N ASP A 274 8.73 -29.35 -9.64
CA ASP A 274 9.34 -28.09 -9.19
C ASP A 274 8.41 -27.37 -8.18
N ALA A 275 7.11 -27.37 -8.44
CA ALA A 275 6.13 -26.83 -7.50
C ALA A 275 6.11 -27.58 -6.16
N GLN A 276 6.31 -28.90 -6.18
CA GLN A 276 6.39 -29.72 -4.97
C GLN A 276 7.69 -29.45 -4.20
N GLU A 277 8.81 -29.31 -4.88
CA GLU A 277 10.10 -28.99 -4.27
C GLU A 277 10.04 -27.59 -3.62
N LEU A 278 9.55 -26.61 -4.34
CA LEU A 278 9.32 -25.27 -3.85
C LEU A 278 8.43 -25.28 -2.59
N TYR A 279 7.37 -26.09 -2.57
CA TYR A 279 6.51 -26.25 -1.40
C TYR A 279 7.26 -26.80 -0.20
N LYS A 280 8.03 -27.87 -0.38
CA LYS A 280 8.81 -28.50 0.71
C LYS A 280 9.83 -27.54 1.31
N LEU A 281 10.51 -26.74 0.46
CA LEU A 281 11.51 -25.77 0.89
C LEU A 281 10.92 -24.68 1.81
N HIS A 282 9.70 -24.27 1.56
CA HIS A 282 9.08 -23.15 2.28
C HIS A 282 7.98 -23.56 3.28
N GLU A 283 7.69 -24.87 3.42
CA GLU A 283 6.62 -25.35 4.31
C GLU A 283 6.79 -24.86 5.74
N GLU A 284 7.99 -24.94 6.30
CA GLU A 284 8.25 -24.55 7.69
C GLU A 284 8.37 -23.05 7.89
N THR A 285 9.00 -22.35 6.95
CA THR A 285 9.33 -20.92 7.11
C THR A 285 8.16 -19.99 6.88
N LEU A 286 7.34 -20.27 5.87
CA LEU A 286 6.23 -19.40 5.48
C LEU A 286 4.87 -19.91 5.96
N PHE A 287 4.58 -21.18 5.73
CA PHE A 287 3.24 -21.70 5.94
C PHE A 287 2.91 -21.97 7.41
N ARG A 288 3.86 -22.46 8.18
CA ARG A 288 3.67 -22.73 9.61
C ARG A 288 3.49 -21.44 10.40
N LYS A 289 4.26 -20.39 10.08
CA LYS A 289 4.16 -19.06 10.72
C LYS A 289 2.92 -18.28 10.27
N LEU A 290 2.54 -18.34 8.99
CA LEU A 290 1.31 -17.73 8.50
C LEU A 290 0.04 -18.37 9.08
N SER A 291 0.06 -19.70 9.31
CA SER A 291 -1.06 -20.39 9.96
C SER A 291 -1.17 -20.04 11.44
N GLN A 292 -0.06 -19.86 12.14
CA GLN A 292 -0.05 -19.46 13.56
C GLN A 292 -0.52 -18.01 13.76
N GLN A 293 -0.15 -17.07 12.88
CA GLN A 293 -0.64 -15.69 12.94
C GLN A 293 -2.14 -15.58 12.62
N LYS A 294 -2.67 -16.46 11.77
CA LYS A 294 -4.12 -16.52 11.50
C LYS A 294 -4.93 -17.03 12.67
N LEU A 295 -4.37 -17.92 13.48
CA LEU A 295 -5.00 -18.42 14.70
C LEU A 295 -5.01 -17.36 15.82
N ALA A 296 -4.07 -16.41 15.81
CA ALA A 296 -3.92 -15.43 16.86
C ALA A 296 -4.71 -14.11 16.68
N GLY A 297 -5.37 -13.85 15.54
CA GLY A 297 -6.10 -12.60 15.45
C GLY A 297 -6.71 -12.16 14.12
N ALA A 298 -6.63 -12.91 13.04
CA ALA A 298 -7.17 -12.48 11.75
C ALA A 298 -8.19 -13.47 11.18
N ASN A 299 -9.43 -13.26 11.47
CA ASN A 299 -10.56 -14.04 10.89
C ASN A 299 -10.84 -13.74 9.40
N LYS A 300 -9.90 -13.17 8.62
CA LYS A 300 -10.15 -12.83 7.22
C LYS A 300 -8.97 -13.18 6.31
N PRO A 301 -9.18 -14.01 5.27
CA PRO A 301 -8.14 -14.39 4.31
C PRO A 301 -7.85 -13.25 3.34
N CYS A 302 -6.56 -13.07 2.99
CA CYS A 302 -6.13 -12.21 1.89
C CYS A 302 -6.75 -12.64 0.55
N CYS A 303 -6.96 -11.73 -0.41
CA CYS A 303 -7.62 -11.99 -1.70
C CYS A 303 -7.01 -13.13 -2.51
N SER A 304 -5.69 -13.25 -2.51
CA SER A 304 -4.99 -14.37 -3.14
C SER A 304 -5.41 -15.72 -2.53
N LEU A 305 -5.69 -15.76 -1.23
CA LEU A 305 -6.22 -16.93 -0.53
C LEU A 305 -7.71 -17.18 -0.78
N GLN A 306 -8.52 -16.13 -1.07
CA GLN A 306 -9.92 -16.31 -1.51
C GLN A 306 -9.98 -16.82 -2.96
N ARG A 307 -9.04 -16.43 -3.83
CA ARG A 307 -8.90 -17.01 -5.17
C ARG A 307 -8.56 -18.49 -5.12
N TRP A 308 -7.77 -18.94 -4.14
CA TRP A 308 -7.59 -20.37 -3.88
C TRP A 308 -8.93 -21.09 -3.64
N LYS A 309 -9.89 -20.47 -2.98
CA LYS A 309 -11.24 -21.06 -2.76
C LYS A 309 -12.09 -21.09 -4.03
N ALA A 310 -11.88 -20.17 -4.99
CA ALA A 310 -12.71 -20.02 -6.18
C ALA A 310 -12.23 -20.82 -7.40
N MET A 311 -10.96 -21.25 -7.44
CA MET A 311 -10.50 -22.16 -8.49
C MET A 311 -11.10 -23.55 -8.29
N ARG A 312 -12.05 -23.91 -9.15
CA ARG A 312 -12.60 -25.27 -9.25
C ARG A 312 -11.51 -26.19 -9.80
N PHE A 313 -10.74 -26.78 -8.91
CA PHE A 313 -9.79 -27.85 -9.24
C PHE A 313 -10.53 -29.14 -9.58
N ARG A 314 -11.12 -29.24 -10.78
CA ARG A 314 -11.74 -30.49 -11.22
C ARG A 314 -10.75 -31.57 -11.69
N THR A 315 -9.45 -31.22 -11.83
CA THR A 315 -8.47 -32.13 -12.45
C THR A 315 -7.05 -31.97 -11.92
N LEU A 316 -6.84 -31.79 -10.61
CA LEU A 316 -5.48 -31.63 -10.08
C LEU A 316 -4.94 -32.90 -9.41
N PRO A 317 -3.63 -33.27 -9.64
CA PRO A 317 -2.98 -34.40 -9.00
C PRO A 317 -2.99 -34.29 -7.48
N SER A 318 -2.81 -35.42 -6.79
CA SER A 318 -2.88 -35.58 -5.32
C SER A 318 -2.02 -34.60 -4.49
N VAL A 319 -0.98 -34.02 -5.10
CA VAL A 319 -0.12 -32.99 -4.50
C VAL A 319 -0.85 -31.68 -4.24
N CYS A 320 -1.71 -31.26 -5.17
CA CYS A 320 -2.52 -30.04 -5.01
C CYS A 320 -3.59 -30.20 -3.91
N TRP A 321 -4.05 -31.42 -3.64
CA TRP A 321 -4.95 -31.72 -2.53
C TRP A 321 -4.28 -31.46 -1.16
N LYS A 322 -3.02 -31.84 -0.98
CA LYS A 322 -2.27 -31.60 0.27
C LYS A 322 -2.08 -30.11 0.55
N ILE A 323 -1.79 -29.33 -0.49
CA ILE A 323 -1.72 -27.85 -0.39
C ILE A 323 -3.07 -27.26 -0.01
N ARG A 324 -4.17 -27.74 -0.61
CA ARG A 324 -5.53 -27.28 -0.31
C ARG A 324 -5.96 -27.54 1.14
N TRP A 325 -5.68 -28.71 1.70
CA TRP A 325 -6.13 -29.12 3.03
C TRP A 325 -5.39 -28.44 4.17
N LYS A 326 -4.12 -28.06 3.98
CA LYS A 326 -3.35 -27.34 5.01
C LYS A 326 -3.78 -25.90 5.20
N PHE A 327 -4.46 -25.30 4.21
CA PHE A 327 -4.87 -23.89 4.22
C PHE A 327 -6.38 -23.66 4.45
N LEU A 328 -7.19 -24.71 4.55
CA LEU A 328 -8.63 -24.61 4.74
C LEU A 328 -9.05 -25.26 6.06
N PRO A 329 -9.58 -24.49 7.04
CA PRO A 329 -10.21 -25.04 8.23
C PRO A 329 -11.70 -25.37 7.98
N ILE A 330 -12.05 -26.05 6.87
CA ILE A 330 -13.41 -26.51 6.61
C ILE A 330 -13.33 -28.03 6.41
N PRO A 331 -14.06 -28.83 7.23
CA PRO A 331 -14.15 -30.26 7.02
C PRO A 331 -14.75 -30.57 5.63
N PRO A 332 -14.38 -31.68 4.99
CA PRO A 332 -14.94 -32.06 3.70
C PRO A 332 -16.45 -32.22 3.83
N PRO A 333 -17.22 -31.87 2.78
CA PRO A 333 -18.62 -32.20 2.75
C PRO A 333 -18.78 -33.71 2.89
N VAL A 334 -19.72 -34.12 3.76
CA VAL A 334 -19.97 -35.51 4.18
C VAL A 334 -20.23 -36.49 3.01
N SER A 335 -20.46 -35.98 1.79
CA SER A 335 -20.72 -36.77 0.59
C SER A 335 -19.47 -37.37 -0.10
N ALA A 336 -18.24 -37.01 0.31
CA ALA A 336 -17.01 -37.54 -0.32
C ALA A 336 -16.57 -38.94 0.19
N LYS A 337 -17.22 -39.49 1.21
CA LYS A 337 -16.89 -40.85 1.74
C LYS A 337 -17.48 -42.01 0.93
N LYS A 338 -18.25 -41.77 -0.14
CA LYS A 338 -18.86 -42.84 -0.95
C LYS A 338 -18.15 -43.17 -2.27
N PHE A 339 -16.96 -42.62 -2.52
CA PHE A 339 -16.23 -42.88 -3.77
C PHE A 339 -14.82 -43.51 -3.55
N ILE A 340 -14.56 -44.12 -2.40
CA ILE A 340 -13.37 -44.93 -2.18
C ILE A 340 -13.85 -46.21 -1.48
N SER A 341 -14.46 -47.10 -2.24
CA SER A 341 -14.59 -48.51 -2.01
C SER A 341 -14.53 -49.24 -3.36
#